data_e1d2fea94961dd2fb6b050f3f01187ea
#
_entry.id   e1d2fea94961dd2fb6b050f3f01187ea
#
_cell.length_a   1.000
_cell.length_b   1.000
_cell.length_c   1.000
_cell.angle_alpha   90.00
_cell.angle_beta   90.00
_cell.angle_gamma   90.00
#
_symmetry.space_group_name_H-M   'P 1'
#
loop_
_entity.id
_entity.type
_entity.pdbx_description
1 polymer ?
#
loop_
_entity_poly.entity_id
_entity_poly.type
_entity_poly.pdbx_seq_one_letter_code
_entity_poly.pdbx_strand_id
1 'polypeptide(L)'
;MLFKLAWLSILNRRSTAFLTILAIAISVTLLLGIEQLRKSVRNSFLQTVSGIDLVVGARGDAIPILLYSVFRLGEATNNLRWQSYLEWAADERVEWTIPLSLGDSHRGFRVLGTNSDYWSYYRYAKNRKLELKTGEFFDGLYEAVIGSVVAEKLGYQLYQQIVIAHGAGSAALFEHDDQPFRIVGILKP
;
A
#
# COMPACT_ATOMS: atom_id res chain seq x y z
N MET A 1 -52.19 -14.88 -29.77
CA MET A 1 -53.04 -15.16 -28.59
C MET A 1 -52.22 -15.47 -27.34
N LEU A 2 -51.25 -16.34 -27.38
CA LEU A 2 -50.44 -16.76 -26.20
C LEU A 2 -49.73 -15.60 -25.48
N PHE A 3 -49.09 -14.68 -26.20
CA PHE A 3 -48.42 -13.51 -25.62
C PHE A 3 -49.36 -12.61 -24.81
N LYS A 4 -50.58 -12.40 -25.29
CA LYS A 4 -51.56 -11.58 -24.59
C LYS A 4 -52.05 -12.24 -23.29
N LEU A 5 -52.22 -13.56 -23.30
CA LEU A 5 -52.53 -14.34 -22.10
C LEU A 5 -51.40 -14.35 -21.07
N ALA A 6 -50.15 -14.52 -21.53
CA ALA A 6 -48.99 -14.44 -20.67
C ALA A 6 -48.85 -13.06 -20.00
N TRP A 7 -49.02 -11.99 -20.77
CA TRP A 7 -48.95 -10.62 -20.24
C TRP A 7 -50.03 -10.34 -19.18
N LEU A 8 -51.29 -10.73 -19.45
CA LEU A 8 -52.40 -10.60 -18.50
C LEU A 8 -52.18 -11.44 -17.24
N SER A 9 -51.56 -12.62 -17.35
CA SER A 9 -51.21 -13.47 -16.23
C SER A 9 -50.17 -12.81 -15.34
N ILE A 10 -49.13 -12.16 -15.91
CA ILE A 10 -48.11 -11.39 -15.18
C ILE A 10 -48.75 -10.20 -14.47
N LEU A 11 -49.63 -9.46 -15.15
CA LEU A 11 -50.31 -8.32 -14.54
C LEU A 11 -51.21 -8.72 -13.37
N ASN A 12 -51.82 -9.88 -13.45
CA ASN A 12 -52.66 -10.42 -12.36
C ASN A 12 -51.84 -10.85 -11.14
N ARG A 13 -50.54 -11.21 -11.34
CA ARG A 13 -49.58 -11.60 -10.28
C ARG A 13 -48.46 -10.58 -10.11
N ARG A 14 -48.80 -9.29 -10.28
CA ARG A 14 -47.79 -8.18 -10.27
C ARG A 14 -46.88 -8.17 -9.05
N SER A 15 -47.38 -8.50 -7.85
CA SER A 15 -46.56 -8.54 -6.64
C SER A 15 -45.49 -9.66 -6.69
N THR A 16 -45.90 -10.87 -7.15
CA THR A 16 -44.97 -11.99 -7.31
C THR A 16 -43.94 -11.70 -8.41
N ALA A 17 -44.40 -11.15 -9.56
CA ALA A 17 -43.51 -10.76 -10.64
C ALA A 17 -42.49 -9.68 -10.19
N PHE A 18 -42.96 -8.67 -9.47
CA PHE A 18 -42.09 -7.63 -8.90
C PHE A 18 -41.05 -8.20 -7.95
N LEU A 19 -41.46 -9.06 -6.99
CA LEU A 19 -40.54 -9.70 -6.05
C LEU A 19 -39.48 -10.58 -6.75
N THR A 20 -39.89 -11.29 -7.80
CA THR A 20 -38.97 -12.13 -8.58
C THR A 20 -37.94 -11.25 -9.31
N ILE A 21 -38.40 -10.17 -9.97
CA ILE A 21 -37.52 -9.23 -10.65
C ILE A 21 -36.55 -8.58 -9.64
N LEU A 22 -37.08 -8.17 -8.49
CA LEU A 22 -36.27 -7.56 -7.43
C LEU A 22 -35.18 -8.54 -6.91
N ALA A 23 -35.58 -9.79 -6.66
CA ALA A 23 -34.62 -10.81 -6.20
C ALA A 23 -33.52 -11.07 -7.24
N ILE A 24 -33.87 -11.17 -8.51
CA ILE A 24 -32.91 -11.32 -9.61
C ILE A 24 -31.99 -10.08 -9.69
N ALA A 25 -32.59 -8.88 -9.63
CA ALA A 25 -31.83 -7.63 -9.69
C ALA A 25 -30.80 -7.53 -8.55
N ILE A 26 -31.21 -7.85 -7.32
CA ILE A 26 -30.31 -7.88 -6.16
C ILE A 26 -29.19 -8.91 -6.37
N SER A 27 -29.53 -10.12 -6.81
CA SER A 27 -28.54 -11.19 -7.04
C SER A 27 -27.51 -10.80 -8.11
N VAL A 28 -27.96 -10.22 -9.21
CA VAL A 28 -27.07 -9.74 -10.29
C VAL A 28 -26.22 -8.58 -9.81
N THR A 29 -26.79 -7.63 -9.07
CA THR A 29 -26.05 -6.49 -8.53
C THR A 29 -24.96 -6.94 -7.56
N LEU A 30 -25.26 -7.89 -6.68
CA LEU A 30 -24.27 -8.47 -5.76
C LEU A 30 -23.16 -9.20 -6.52
N LEU A 31 -23.51 -10.00 -7.52
CA LEU A 31 -22.51 -10.71 -8.33
C LEU A 31 -21.58 -9.75 -9.06
N LEU A 32 -22.14 -8.73 -9.72
CA LEU A 32 -21.36 -7.70 -10.42
C LEU A 32 -20.51 -6.88 -9.43
N GLY A 33 -21.05 -6.55 -8.26
CA GLY A 33 -20.33 -5.82 -7.21
C GLY A 33 -19.12 -6.61 -6.69
N ILE A 34 -19.29 -7.91 -6.44
CA ILE A 34 -18.19 -8.78 -6.00
C ILE A 34 -17.12 -8.89 -7.10
N GLU A 35 -17.50 -9.07 -8.34
CA GLU A 35 -16.56 -9.15 -9.46
C GLU A 35 -15.81 -7.83 -9.68
N GLN A 36 -16.49 -6.70 -9.54
CA GLN A 36 -15.87 -5.38 -9.62
C GLN A 36 -14.87 -5.17 -8.48
N LEU A 37 -15.24 -5.54 -7.25
CA LEU A 37 -14.36 -5.48 -6.09
C LEU A 37 -13.13 -6.36 -6.30
N ARG A 38 -13.32 -7.60 -6.75
CA ARG A 38 -12.23 -8.54 -7.05
C ARG A 38 -11.25 -7.96 -8.09
N LYS A 39 -11.76 -7.38 -9.17
CA LYS A 39 -10.93 -6.72 -10.19
C LYS A 39 -10.18 -5.51 -9.63
N SER A 40 -10.84 -4.69 -8.84
CA SER A 40 -10.22 -3.52 -8.19
C SER A 40 -9.09 -3.93 -7.26
N VAL A 41 -9.31 -4.91 -6.39
CA VAL A 41 -8.28 -5.43 -5.47
C VAL A 41 -7.10 -5.99 -6.25
N ARG A 42 -7.36 -6.82 -7.26
CA ARG A 42 -6.30 -7.39 -8.11
C ARG A 42 -5.50 -6.31 -8.83
N ASN A 43 -6.17 -5.32 -9.40
CA ASN A 43 -5.49 -4.22 -10.10
C ASN A 43 -4.68 -3.36 -9.15
N SER A 44 -5.20 -3.06 -7.95
CA SER A 44 -4.47 -2.33 -6.92
C SER A 44 -3.22 -3.09 -6.48
N PHE A 45 -3.33 -4.40 -6.29
CA PHE A 45 -2.18 -5.25 -5.97
C PHE A 45 -1.12 -5.19 -7.07
N LEU A 46 -1.49 -5.43 -8.33
CA LEU A 46 -0.57 -5.38 -9.48
C LEU A 46 0.03 -3.99 -9.73
N GLN A 47 -0.66 -2.93 -9.28
CA GLN A 47 -0.14 -1.56 -9.37
C GLN A 47 0.84 -1.24 -8.25
N THR A 48 0.70 -1.84 -7.09
CA THR A 48 1.55 -1.56 -5.92
C THR A 48 2.85 -2.35 -5.96
N VAL A 49 2.83 -3.56 -6.55
CA VAL A 49 3.99 -4.46 -6.62
C VAL A 49 4.28 -4.77 -8.09
N SER A 50 5.26 -4.09 -8.65
CA SER A 50 5.74 -4.37 -10.02
C SER A 50 7.20 -4.78 -9.97
N GLY A 51 7.55 -5.90 -10.62
CA GLY A 51 8.94 -6.35 -10.74
C GLY A 51 9.56 -6.90 -9.46
N ILE A 52 8.74 -7.35 -8.49
CA ILE A 52 9.19 -8.04 -7.28
C ILE A 52 8.73 -9.49 -7.37
N ASP A 53 9.66 -10.42 -7.32
CA ASP A 53 9.36 -11.85 -7.41
C ASP A 53 8.95 -12.45 -6.06
N LEU A 54 9.52 -11.97 -4.97
CA LEU A 54 9.32 -12.53 -3.63
C LEU A 54 9.28 -11.44 -2.56
N VAL A 55 8.36 -11.60 -1.62
CA VAL A 55 8.31 -10.83 -0.37
C VAL A 55 8.62 -11.77 0.78
N VAL A 56 9.69 -11.48 1.51
CA VAL A 56 10.13 -12.26 2.67
C VAL A 56 9.77 -11.51 3.95
N GLY A 57 9.08 -12.18 4.84
CA GLY A 57 8.70 -11.67 6.17
C GLY A 57 9.05 -12.64 7.28
N ALA A 58 8.91 -12.22 8.52
CA ALA A 58 9.01 -13.12 9.67
C ALA A 58 7.94 -14.22 9.60
N ARG A 59 8.22 -15.36 10.21
CA ARG A 59 7.29 -16.51 10.19
C ARG A 59 5.92 -16.12 10.74
N GLY A 60 4.89 -16.31 9.94
CA GLY A 60 3.51 -15.94 10.25
C GLY A 60 2.62 -16.15 9.03
N ASP A 61 1.40 -15.63 9.07
CA ASP A 61 0.45 -15.72 7.97
C ASP A 61 0.84 -14.80 6.80
N ALA A 62 0.58 -15.25 5.59
CA ALA A 62 0.91 -14.51 4.37
C ALA A 62 0.10 -13.20 4.23
N ILE A 63 -1.14 -13.18 4.69
CA ILE A 63 -2.02 -12.00 4.56
C ILE A 63 -1.50 -10.78 5.33
N PRO A 64 -1.15 -10.86 6.63
CA PRO A 64 -0.52 -9.76 7.34
C PRO A 64 0.78 -9.28 6.70
N ILE A 65 1.64 -10.19 6.21
CA ILE A 65 2.89 -9.84 5.53
C ILE A 65 2.59 -9.01 4.28
N LEU A 66 1.63 -9.42 3.46
CA LEU A 66 1.23 -8.67 2.26
C LEU A 66 0.60 -7.31 2.59
N LEU A 67 -0.31 -7.27 3.56
CA LEU A 67 -0.94 -6.01 3.98
C LEU A 67 0.09 -5.01 4.45
N TYR A 68 1.06 -5.45 5.24
CA TYR A 68 2.09 -4.61 5.79
C TYR A 68 3.14 -4.19 4.75
N SER A 69 3.72 -5.14 4.01
CA SER A 69 4.81 -4.86 3.08
C SER A 69 4.35 -4.16 1.79
N VAL A 70 3.18 -4.53 1.27
CA VAL A 70 2.66 -4.04 -0.02
C VAL A 70 1.73 -2.86 0.17
N PHE A 71 0.72 -3.00 1.02
CA PHE A 71 -0.32 -1.98 1.19
C PHE A 71 -0.01 -0.96 2.29
N ARG A 72 1.05 -1.18 3.06
CA ARG A 72 1.43 -0.32 4.20
C ARG A 72 0.34 -0.22 5.26
N LEU A 73 -0.47 -1.27 5.41
CA LEU A 73 -1.58 -1.35 6.34
C LEU A 73 -1.24 -2.27 7.52
N GLY A 74 -1.71 -1.89 8.71
CA GLY A 74 -1.48 -2.66 9.94
C GLY A 74 -0.07 -2.46 10.52
N GLU A 75 0.32 -3.34 11.41
CA GLU A 75 1.62 -3.37 12.07
C GLU A 75 2.26 -4.74 11.90
N ALA A 76 3.57 -4.81 11.88
CA ALA A 76 4.27 -6.08 11.85
C ALA A 76 4.09 -6.82 13.19
N THR A 77 3.57 -8.03 13.15
CA THR A 77 3.46 -8.88 14.33
C THR A 77 4.82 -9.42 14.77
N ASN A 78 5.74 -9.60 13.84
CA ASN A 78 7.11 -10.06 14.06
C ASN A 78 8.06 -9.41 13.07
N ASN A 79 9.32 -9.19 13.48
CA ASN A 79 10.36 -8.63 12.64
C ASN A 79 11.34 -9.71 12.18
N LEU A 80 11.92 -9.53 10.99
CA LEU A 80 13.08 -10.28 10.55
C LEU A 80 14.33 -9.80 11.31
N ARG A 81 15.23 -10.73 11.62
CA ARG A 81 16.54 -10.37 12.14
C ARG A 81 17.39 -9.79 11.02
N TRP A 82 18.16 -8.76 11.33
CA TRP A 82 19.09 -8.16 10.37
C TRP A 82 20.07 -9.18 9.76
N GLN A 83 20.54 -10.12 10.58
CA GLN A 83 21.38 -11.21 10.10
C GLN A 83 20.72 -12.06 9.02
N SER A 84 19.45 -12.38 9.18
CA SER A 84 18.69 -13.14 8.15
C SER A 84 18.54 -12.35 6.84
N TYR A 85 18.36 -11.03 6.92
CA TYR A 85 18.38 -10.18 5.74
C TYR A 85 19.73 -10.24 5.01
N LEU A 86 20.85 -10.15 5.74
CA LEU A 86 22.19 -10.23 5.16
C LEU A 86 22.47 -11.58 4.48
N GLU A 87 21.98 -12.69 5.07
CA GLU A 87 22.08 -14.02 4.47
C GLU A 87 21.35 -14.10 3.12
N TRP A 88 20.14 -13.53 3.03
CA TRP A 88 19.42 -13.46 1.77
C TRP A 88 20.05 -12.52 0.76
N ALA A 89 20.55 -11.38 1.20
CA ALA A 89 21.20 -10.41 0.32
C ALA A 89 22.53 -10.93 -0.26
N ALA A 90 23.17 -11.88 0.42
CA ALA A 90 24.42 -12.52 -0.03
C ALA A 90 24.20 -13.80 -0.87
N ASP A 91 22.96 -14.26 -1.06
CA ASP A 91 22.66 -15.47 -1.84
C ASP A 91 22.84 -15.20 -3.34
N GLU A 92 23.65 -16.00 -4.02
CA GLU A 92 23.97 -15.86 -5.46
C GLU A 92 22.73 -15.93 -6.38
N ARG A 93 21.62 -16.46 -5.90
CA ARG A 93 20.34 -16.54 -6.62
C ARG A 93 19.50 -15.29 -6.51
N VAL A 94 19.91 -14.34 -5.67
CA VAL A 94 19.19 -13.10 -5.40
C VAL A 94 19.90 -11.95 -6.11
N GLU A 95 19.24 -11.34 -7.08
CA GLU A 95 19.80 -10.24 -7.86
C GLU A 95 19.84 -8.94 -7.03
N TRP A 96 18.79 -8.67 -6.26
CA TRP A 96 18.68 -7.50 -5.38
C TRP A 96 17.69 -7.74 -4.24
N THR A 97 17.87 -6.97 -3.19
CA THR A 97 16.97 -6.98 -2.03
C THR A 97 16.67 -5.55 -1.56
N ILE A 98 15.46 -5.31 -1.12
CA ILE A 98 15.05 -4.04 -0.54
C ILE A 98 14.55 -4.32 0.89
N PRO A 99 15.28 -3.90 1.94
CA PRO A 99 14.78 -3.99 3.30
C PRO A 99 13.66 -2.97 3.51
N LEU A 100 12.58 -3.38 4.17
CA LEU A 100 11.47 -2.51 4.51
C LEU A 100 11.25 -2.55 6.02
N SER A 101 11.45 -1.43 6.69
CA SER A 101 11.13 -1.24 8.10
C SER A 101 9.98 -0.24 8.22
N LEU A 102 8.90 -0.67 8.84
CA LEU A 102 7.70 0.12 9.07
C LEU A 102 7.33 -0.03 10.54
N GLY A 103 7.23 0.99 11.26
CA GLY A 103 6.91 0.97 12.70
C GLY A 103 6.99 2.37 13.26
N ASP A 104 7.60 3.25 12.49
CA ASP A 104 7.80 4.63 12.88
C ASP A 104 6.83 5.56 12.17
N SER A 105 6.68 6.75 12.73
CA SER A 105 5.82 7.77 12.18
C SER A 105 6.42 9.16 12.39
N HIS A 106 5.97 10.10 11.57
CA HIS A 106 6.24 11.51 11.74
C HIS A 106 4.93 12.28 11.59
N ARG A 107 4.47 12.91 12.65
CA ARG A 107 3.23 13.72 12.68
C ARG A 107 2.02 13.02 12.03
N GLY A 108 1.84 11.73 12.33
CA GLY A 108 0.75 10.91 11.80
C GLY A 108 0.96 10.32 10.41
N PHE A 109 2.09 10.60 9.77
CA PHE A 109 2.50 9.95 8.53
C PHE A 109 3.44 8.79 8.83
N ARG A 110 3.21 7.66 8.15
CA ARG A 110 4.10 6.49 8.30
C ARG A 110 5.47 6.77 7.70
N VAL A 111 6.49 6.32 8.40
CA VAL A 111 7.87 6.34 7.93
C VAL A 111 8.23 4.94 7.43
N LEU A 112 8.93 4.90 6.30
CA LEU A 112 9.49 3.69 5.72
C LEU A 112 11.02 3.77 5.82
N GLY A 113 11.61 2.93 6.66
CA GLY A 113 13.06 2.72 6.66
C GLY A 113 13.43 1.74 5.55
N THR A 114 14.40 2.13 4.73
CA THR A 114 14.90 1.33 3.60
C THR A 114 16.30 1.79 3.20
N ASN A 115 16.90 1.16 2.18
CA ASN A 115 18.19 1.55 1.61
C ASN A 115 18.05 2.22 0.24
N SER A 116 19.17 2.63 -0.37
CA SER A 116 19.21 3.29 -1.69
C SER A 116 18.72 2.38 -2.85
N ASP A 117 18.76 1.06 -2.68
CA ASP A 117 18.22 0.11 -3.65
C ASP A 117 16.72 0.31 -3.89
N TYR A 118 16.02 0.88 -2.92
CA TYR A 118 14.61 1.24 -3.07
C TYR A 118 14.39 2.16 -4.28
N TRP A 119 15.24 3.13 -4.51
CA TRP A 119 15.15 4.04 -5.66
C TRP A 119 15.49 3.36 -6.98
N SER A 120 16.42 2.43 -6.92
CA SER A 120 16.91 1.72 -8.11
C SER A 120 15.92 0.68 -8.60
N TYR A 121 15.35 -0.12 -7.70
CA TYR A 121 14.58 -1.33 -8.05
C TYR A 121 13.08 -1.22 -7.77
N TYR A 122 12.63 -0.43 -6.79
CA TYR A 122 11.19 -0.32 -6.53
C TYR A 122 10.44 0.27 -7.72
N ARG A 123 9.34 -0.38 -8.09
CA ARG A 123 8.46 0.03 -9.19
C ARG A 123 7.01 -0.01 -8.72
N TYR A 124 6.22 0.92 -9.24
CA TYR A 124 4.78 0.98 -9.01
C TYR A 124 4.02 1.21 -10.31
N ALA A 125 2.70 1.09 -10.30
CA ALA A 125 1.80 1.46 -11.39
C ALA A 125 2.33 1.10 -12.80
N LYS A 126 2.48 -0.20 -13.11
CA LYS A 126 2.99 -0.68 -14.39
C LYS A 126 4.46 -0.32 -14.64
N ASN A 127 5.31 -0.60 -13.69
CA ASN A 127 6.78 -0.47 -13.79
C ASN A 127 7.31 0.98 -13.80
N ARG A 128 6.60 1.93 -13.20
CA ARG A 128 7.09 3.30 -13.05
C ARG A 128 8.10 3.40 -11.92
N LYS A 129 9.14 4.20 -12.13
CA LYS A 129 10.08 4.62 -11.08
C LYS A 129 9.48 5.77 -10.28
N LEU A 130 9.90 5.87 -9.02
CA LEU A 130 9.66 7.07 -8.23
C LEU A 130 10.44 8.24 -8.83
N GLU A 131 9.82 9.41 -8.91
CA GLU A 131 10.43 10.62 -9.46
C GLU A 131 10.41 11.73 -8.41
N LEU A 132 11.48 12.50 -8.37
CA LEU A 132 11.57 13.67 -7.52
C LEU A 132 10.93 14.88 -8.18
N LYS A 133 10.22 15.66 -7.38
CA LYS A 133 9.80 17.01 -7.72
C LYS A 133 10.96 17.99 -7.56
N THR A 134 11.75 17.80 -6.50
CA THR A 134 12.89 18.62 -6.15
C THR A 134 13.84 17.88 -5.22
N GLY A 135 15.11 18.26 -5.20
CA GLY A 135 16.14 17.64 -4.37
C GLY A 135 16.74 16.38 -5.01
N GLU A 136 17.23 15.50 -4.17
CA GLU A 136 17.93 14.27 -4.53
C GLU A 136 17.40 13.07 -3.72
N PHE A 137 17.67 11.85 -4.18
CA PHE A 137 17.40 10.65 -3.40
C PHE A 137 18.44 10.53 -2.29
N PHE A 138 18.04 10.03 -1.13
CA PHE A 138 18.96 9.81 -0.04
C PHE A 138 19.99 8.70 -0.38
N ASP A 139 21.20 8.88 0.08
CA ASP A 139 22.27 7.87 0.04
C ASP A 139 23.02 7.84 1.38
N GLY A 140 22.82 8.84 2.23
CA GLY A 140 23.41 8.96 3.55
C GLY A 140 22.49 8.53 4.70
N LEU A 141 23.11 8.37 5.87
CA LEU A 141 22.38 8.20 7.13
C LEU A 141 21.67 9.51 7.51
N TYR A 142 20.51 9.39 8.16
CA TYR A 142 19.71 10.54 8.61
C TYR A 142 19.26 11.48 7.49
N GLU A 143 19.11 10.95 6.30
CA GLU A 143 18.48 11.62 5.17
C GLU A 143 17.09 11.06 4.91
N ALA A 144 16.17 11.93 4.53
CA ALA A 144 14.79 11.57 4.27
C ALA A 144 14.30 12.14 2.94
N VAL A 145 13.57 11.32 2.19
CA VAL A 145 12.77 11.75 1.03
C VAL A 145 11.30 11.67 1.42
N ILE A 146 10.58 12.75 1.25
CA ILE A 146 9.17 12.84 1.65
C ILE A 146 8.24 12.84 0.44
N GLY A 147 7.03 12.33 0.64
CA GLY A 147 5.98 12.39 -0.37
C GLY A 147 5.45 13.81 -0.57
N SER A 148 4.98 14.13 -1.78
CA SER A 148 4.38 15.44 -2.12
C SER A 148 3.26 15.86 -1.16
N VAL A 149 2.39 14.92 -0.78
CA VAL A 149 1.28 15.17 0.16
C VAL A 149 1.78 15.53 1.56
N VAL A 150 2.87 14.90 2.02
CA VAL A 150 3.47 15.22 3.33
C VAL A 150 4.08 16.61 3.30
N ALA A 151 4.83 16.91 2.23
CA ALA A 151 5.43 18.24 2.05
C ALA A 151 4.37 19.34 2.05
N GLU A 152 3.27 19.14 1.33
CA GLU A 152 2.17 20.12 1.23
C GLU A 152 1.44 20.30 2.56
N LYS A 153 1.02 19.19 3.20
CA LYS A 153 0.23 19.25 4.44
C LYS A 153 0.99 19.79 5.64
N LEU A 154 2.30 19.52 5.71
CA LEU A 154 3.14 19.95 6.84
C LEU A 154 3.97 21.19 6.52
N GLY A 155 3.90 21.70 5.28
CA GLY A 155 4.63 22.90 4.84
C GLY A 155 6.14 22.71 4.76
N TYR A 156 6.62 21.47 4.51
CA TYR A 156 8.05 21.17 4.51
C TYR A 156 8.75 21.57 3.21
N GLN A 157 9.98 22.02 3.39
CA GLN A 157 10.93 22.35 2.33
C GLN A 157 12.20 21.51 2.44
N LEU A 158 13.02 21.51 1.37
CA LEU A 158 14.33 20.85 1.39
C LEU A 158 15.21 21.38 2.53
N TYR A 159 16.02 20.46 3.05
CA TYR A 159 17.03 20.66 4.09
C TYR A 159 16.45 20.96 5.49
N GLN A 160 15.16 20.98 5.67
CA GLN A 160 14.56 21.02 7.00
C GLN A 160 14.78 19.69 7.73
N GLN A 161 14.91 19.79 9.03
CA GLN A 161 15.05 18.62 9.91
C GLN A 161 13.68 18.15 10.39
N ILE A 162 13.52 16.84 10.47
CA ILE A 162 12.36 16.17 11.00
C ILE A 162 12.78 15.13 12.03
N VAL A 163 11.98 14.97 13.07
CA VAL A 163 12.16 13.96 14.11
C VAL A 163 11.19 12.83 13.86
N ILE A 164 11.66 11.60 13.95
CA ILE A 164 10.88 10.39 13.77
C ILE A 164 10.55 9.83 15.15
N ALA A 165 9.31 9.38 15.31
CA ALA A 165 8.83 8.82 16.55
C ALA A 165 8.42 7.36 16.38
N HIS A 166 8.66 6.53 17.38
CA HIS A 166 8.24 5.14 17.37
C HIS A 166 6.73 5.01 17.56
N GLY A 167 6.11 4.16 16.74
CA GLY A 167 4.69 3.87 16.75
C GLY A 167 3.89 4.64 15.72
N ALA A 168 2.68 4.15 15.44
CA ALA A 168 1.74 4.77 14.50
C ALA A 168 0.75 5.66 15.26
N GLY A 169 0.63 6.93 14.87
CA GLY A 169 -0.39 7.85 15.35
C GLY A 169 0.08 8.89 16.36
N SER A 170 -0.89 9.57 16.99
CA SER A 170 -0.68 10.64 17.96
C SER A 170 -0.15 10.18 19.34
N ALA A 171 0.03 8.89 19.54
CA ALA A 171 0.53 8.27 20.78
C ALA A 171 2.03 7.88 20.70
N ALA A 172 2.80 8.51 19.83
CA ALA A 172 4.23 8.31 19.77
C ALA A 172 4.87 8.77 21.10
N LEU A 173 5.29 7.79 21.90
CA LEU A 173 5.77 8.02 23.28
C LEU A 173 7.26 8.35 23.37
N PHE A 174 8.02 8.15 22.28
CA PHE A 174 9.46 8.39 22.24
C PHE A 174 9.84 9.06 20.92
N GLU A 175 10.29 10.28 21.00
CA GLU A 175 10.88 11.03 19.89
C GLU A 175 12.40 10.89 19.93
N HIS A 176 13.04 10.72 18.77
CA HIS A 176 14.49 10.71 18.64
C HIS A 176 15.00 12.13 18.36
N ASP A 177 14.88 13.02 19.34
CA ASP A 177 15.32 14.41 19.23
C ASP A 177 16.85 14.53 19.06
N ASP A 178 17.59 13.50 19.45
CA ASP A 178 19.04 13.41 19.35
C ASP A 178 19.57 13.08 17.95
N GLN A 179 18.69 12.58 17.05
CA GLN A 179 19.09 12.16 15.71
C GLN A 179 18.06 12.59 14.64
N PRO A 180 17.98 13.91 14.35
CA PRO A 180 17.04 14.40 13.36
C PRO A 180 17.42 13.99 11.94
N PHE A 181 16.43 13.70 11.12
CA PHE A 181 16.60 13.42 9.69
C PHE A 181 16.48 14.70 8.87
N ARG A 182 17.35 14.86 7.88
CA ARG A 182 17.34 15.98 6.95
C ARG A 182 16.54 15.62 5.69
N ILE A 183 15.57 16.44 5.32
CA ILE A 183 14.83 16.28 4.07
C ILE A 183 15.74 16.63 2.90
N VAL A 184 16.11 15.66 2.07
CA VAL A 184 16.97 15.85 0.89
C VAL A 184 16.19 15.81 -0.42
N GLY A 185 14.97 15.25 -0.41
CA GLY A 185 14.14 15.15 -1.60
C GLY A 185 12.63 15.18 -1.32
N ILE A 186 11.88 15.63 -2.32
CA ILE A 186 10.41 15.63 -2.32
C ILE A 186 9.94 14.91 -3.57
N LEU A 187 9.13 13.87 -3.42
CA LEU A 187 8.59 13.09 -4.54
C LEU A 187 7.51 13.87 -5.31
N LYS A 188 7.35 13.53 -6.58
CA LYS A 188 6.19 13.94 -7.38
C LYS A 188 4.89 13.30 -6.85
N PRO A 189 3.72 13.89 -7.11
CA PRO A 189 2.42 13.31 -6.83
C PRO A 189 2.17 12.00 -7.56
#